data_4959248655f1ae9d0711b0fc2d100c0d
#
_entry.id   4959248655f1ae9d0711b0fc2d100c0d
#
_cell.length_a   1.000
_cell.length_b   1.000
_cell.length_c   1.000
_cell.angle_alpha   90.00
_cell.angle_beta   90.00
_cell.angle_gamma   90.00
#
_symmetry.space_group_name_H-M   'P 1'
#
loop_
_entity.id
_entity.type
_entity.pdbx_description
1 polymer ?
#
loop_
_entity_poly.entity_id
_entity_poly.type
_entity_poly.pdbx_seq_one_letter_code
_entity_poly.pdbx_strand_id
1 'polypeptide(L)'
;MKKLFTLFLALVMIVSMAACGKTDTPDKATSRVGVCQLAQHPALDAAPQGFVDALKEELGDDVNIEVQNASGESNNCSTIINGFLSSDVDLIMANAT
;
A
#
# COMPACT_ATOMS: atom_id res chain seq x y z
N MET A 1 -23.27 2.35 49.85
CA MET A 1 -23.81 2.16 48.48
C MET A 1 -23.28 3.18 47.48
N LYS A 2 -23.13 4.44 47.83
CA LYS A 2 -22.60 5.44 46.89
C LYS A 2 -21.14 5.20 46.51
N LYS A 3 -20.32 4.63 47.40
CA LYS A 3 -18.91 4.32 47.14
C LYS A 3 -18.72 3.11 46.22
N LEU A 4 -19.63 2.15 46.25
CA LEU A 4 -19.61 0.99 45.38
C LEU A 4 -20.02 1.36 43.95
N PHE A 5 -20.94 2.31 43.78
CA PHE A 5 -21.40 2.77 42.51
C PHE A 5 -20.31 3.57 41.74
N THR A 6 -19.57 4.39 42.51
CA THR A 6 -18.42 5.15 41.96
C THR A 6 -17.26 4.24 41.56
N LEU A 7 -17.02 3.18 42.34
CA LEU A 7 -16.00 2.19 41.99
C LEU A 7 -16.36 1.39 40.76
N PHE A 8 -17.63 1.04 40.61
CA PHE A 8 -18.15 0.33 39.43
C PHE A 8 -18.10 1.19 38.17
N LEU A 9 -18.41 2.48 38.30
CA LEU A 9 -18.34 3.43 37.19
C LEU A 9 -16.89 3.66 36.73
N ALA A 10 -15.92 3.71 37.65
CA ALA A 10 -14.51 3.82 37.36
C ALA A 10 -13.97 2.57 36.65
N LEU A 11 -14.46 1.38 37.04
CA LEU A 11 -14.07 0.12 36.42
C LEU A 11 -14.58 0.01 34.98
N VAL A 12 -15.78 0.50 34.71
CA VAL A 12 -16.36 0.53 33.37
C VAL A 12 -15.59 1.49 32.43
N MET A 13 -15.11 2.61 32.97
CA MET A 13 -14.29 3.55 32.18
C MET A 13 -12.92 2.98 31.83
N ILE A 14 -12.32 2.17 32.67
CA ILE A 14 -11.03 1.53 32.39
C ILE A 14 -11.16 0.47 31.31
N VAL A 15 -12.27 -0.28 31.29
CA VAL A 15 -12.53 -1.29 30.27
C VAL A 15 -12.79 -0.66 28.89
N SER A 16 -13.38 0.53 28.84
CA SER A 16 -13.61 1.22 27.56
C SER A 16 -12.34 1.79 26.92
N MET A 17 -11.31 2.10 27.70
CA MET A 17 -10.03 2.53 27.13
C MET A 17 -9.19 1.37 26.60
N ALA A 18 -9.38 0.15 27.08
CA ALA A 18 -8.69 -1.03 26.57
C ALA A 18 -9.24 -1.49 25.19
N ALA A 19 -10.47 -1.09 24.83
CA ALA A 19 -11.06 -1.43 23.54
C ALA A 19 -10.57 -0.53 22.38
N CYS A 20 -10.00 0.64 22.67
CA CYS A 20 -9.43 1.55 21.67
C CYS A 20 -7.95 1.27 21.33
N GLY A 21 -7.29 0.38 22.05
CA GLY A 21 -5.87 0.06 21.86
C GLY A 21 -5.60 -1.12 20.92
N LYS A 22 -6.62 -1.75 20.42
CA LYS A 22 -6.50 -2.85 19.47
C LYS A 22 -6.93 -2.41 18.09
N THR A 23 -6.09 -1.67 17.44
CA THR A 23 -5.97 -1.81 16.01
C THR A 23 -5.17 -3.09 15.77
N ASP A 24 -5.81 -4.21 15.94
CA ASP A 24 -5.32 -5.42 15.34
C ASP A 24 -5.47 -5.24 13.85
N THR A 25 -4.40 -4.93 13.20
CA THR A 25 -4.16 -5.40 11.87
C THR A 25 -3.32 -6.66 12.03
N PRO A 26 -3.93 -7.81 12.24
CA PRO A 26 -3.21 -9.07 12.31
C PRO A 26 -2.63 -9.44 10.95
N ASP A 27 -3.17 -8.88 9.87
CA ASP A 27 -2.63 -9.01 8.55
C ASP A 27 -1.81 -7.74 8.25
N LYS A 28 -0.51 -7.87 8.26
CA LYS A 28 0.37 -6.96 7.55
C LYS A 28 -0.16 -6.90 6.12
N ALA A 29 -0.94 -5.87 5.84
CA ALA A 29 -1.44 -5.65 4.49
C ALA A 29 -0.23 -5.49 3.59
N THR A 30 -0.01 -6.46 2.71
CA THR A 30 1.01 -6.35 1.66
C THR A 30 0.66 -5.16 0.80
N SER A 31 1.56 -4.19 0.73
CA SER A 31 1.39 -3.04 -0.16
C SER A 31 1.48 -3.50 -1.61
N ARG A 32 0.56 -3.04 -2.43
CA ARG A 32 0.50 -3.37 -3.85
C ARG A 32 0.88 -2.16 -4.67
N VAL A 33 1.88 -2.31 -5.50
CA VAL A 33 2.45 -1.22 -6.30
C VAL A 33 2.43 -1.61 -7.77
N GLY A 34 1.86 -0.74 -8.59
CA GLY A 34 1.90 -0.86 -10.04
C GLY A 34 2.94 0.08 -10.64
N VAL A 35 3.72 -0.40 -11.58
CA VAL A 35 4.65 0.41 -12.37
C VAL A 35 4.24 0.33 -13.84
N CYS A 36 3.91 1.48 -14.42
CA CYS A 36 3.62 1.62 -15.84
C CYS A 36 4.77 2.35 -16.52
N GLN A 37 5.43 1.67 -17.44
CA GLN A 37 6.50 2.24 -18.24
C GLN A 37 6.03 2.38 -19.69
N LEU A 38 6.24 3.53 -20.29
CA LEU A 38 5.80 3.81 -21.66
C LEU A 38 6.49 2.89 -22.68
N ALA A 39 7.81 2.76 -22.59
CA ALA A 39 8.58 1.99 -23.55
C ALA A 39 9.87 1.45 -22.89
N GLN A 40 10.43 0.41 -23.49
CA GLN A 40 11.76 -0.07 -23.10
C GLN A 40 12.83 0.84 -23.69
N HIS A 41 13.63 1.41 -22.79
CA HIS A 41 14.80 2.20 -23.15
C HIS A 41 15.74 2.19 -21.97
N PRO A 42 17.07 2.08 -22.15
CA PRO A 42 18.03 2.01 -21.05
C PRO A 42 17.88 3.13 -20.02
N ALA A 43 17.61 4.35 -20.47
CA ALA A 43 17.40 5.50 -19.58
C ALA A 43 16.09 5.41 -18.78
N LEU A 44 15.05 4.82 -19.36
CA LEU A 44 13.75 4.62 -18.69
C LEU A 44 13.76 3.40 -17.79
N ASP A 45 14.52 2.38 -18.13
CA ASP A 45 14.59 1.12 -17.37
C ASP A 45 15.27 1.29 -16.01
N ALA A 46 16.21 2.22 -15.92
CA ALA A 46 16.97 2.47 -14.70
C ALA A 46 16.10 3.04 -13.56
N ALA A 47 15.14 3.89 -13.89
CA ALA A 47 14.26 4.51 -12.89
C ALA A 47 13.31 3.51 -12.21
N PRO A 48 12.54 2.69 -12.93
CA PRO A 48 11.72 1.65 -12.31
C PRO A 48 12.55 0.62 -11.54
N GLN A 49 13.71 0.26 -12.06
CA GLN A 49 14.60 -0.69 -11.37
C GLN A 49 15.03 -0.18 -10.01
N GLY A 50 15.50 1.07 -9.94
CA GLY A 50 15.87 1.70 -8.68
C GLY A 50 14.69 1.84 -7.71
N PHE A 51 13.53 2.19 -8.23
CA PHE A 51 12.29 2.28 -7.46
C PHE A 51 11.89 0.93 -6.87
N VAL A 52 11.89 -0.14 -7.66
CA VAL A 52 11.57 -1.50 -7.23
C VAL A 52 12.58 -1.99 -6.19
N ASP A 53 13.86 -1.78 -6.43
CA ASP A 53 14.92 -2.19 -5.51
C ASP A 53 14.80 -1.49 -4.15
N ALA A 54 14.53 -0.19 -4.15
CA ALA A 54 14.33 0.58 -2.93
C ALA A 54 13.09 0.11 -2.14
N LEU A 55 11.98 -0.17 -2.82
CA LEU A 55 10.78 -0.68 -2.17
C LEU A 55 11.01 -2.05 -1.55
N LYS A 56 11.72 -2.94 -2.24
CA LYS A 56 12.05 -4.27 -1.72
C LYS A 56 13.00 -4.19 -0.54
N GLU A 57 13.93 -3.25 -0.55
CA GLU A 57 14.84 -3.03 0.56
C GLU A 57 14.10 -2.54 1.81
N GLU A 58 13.15 -1.61 1.65
CA GLU A 58 12.40 -1.01 2.75
C GLU A 58 11.26 -1.90 3.27
N LEU A 59 10.55 -2.58 2.39
CA LEU A 59 9.33 -3.30 2.71
C LEU A 59 9.50 -4.83 2.65
N GLY A 60 10.55 -5.33 1.99
CA GLY A 60 10.81 -6.76 1.88
C GLY A 60 9.63 -7.54 1.30
N ASP A 61 9.15 -8.53 2.04
CA ASP A 61 8.02 -9.36 1.63
C ASP A 61 6.66 -8.67 1.79
N ASP A 62 6.62 -7.47 2.36
CA ASP A 62 5.40 -6.70 2.59
C ASP A 62 4.99 -5.85 1.38
N VAL A 63 5.65 -6.01 0.25
CA VAL A 63 5.32 -5.32 -0.99
C VAL A 63 5.17 -6.31 -2.15
N ASN A 64 4.12 -6.12 -2.93
CA ASN A 64 3.89 -6.81 -4.19
C ASN A 64 3.96 -5.78 -5.33
N ILE A 65 4.92 -5.93 -6.22
CA ILE A 65 5.19 -4.97 -7.29
C ILE A 65 4.92 -5.62 -8.64
N GLU A 66 4.07 -4.98 -9.42
CA GLU A 66 3.78 -5.38 -10.79
C GLU A 66 4.30 -4.30 -11.74
N VAL A 67 5.15 -4.70 -12.69
CA VAL A 67 5.73 -3.80 -13.70
C VAL A 67 5.16 -4.16 -15.06
N GLN A 68 4.55 -3.18 -15.73
CA GLN A 68 4.04 -3.36 -17.09
C GLN A 68 4.60 -2.30 -18.03
N ASN A 69 4.80 -2.69 -19.27
CA ASN A 69 5.34 -1.85 -20.33
C ASN A 69 4.29 -1.65 -21.43
N ALA A 70 4.07 -0.40 -21.82
CA ALA A 70 3.08 -0.03 -22.84
C ALA A 70 3.60 -0.18 -24.28
N SER A 71 4.86 -0.57 -24.44
CA SER A 71 5.47 -0.80 -25.76
C SER A 71 5.44 0.42 -26.69
N GLY A 72 5.51 1.61 -26.12
CA GLY A 72 5.48 2.87 -26.87
C GLY A 72 4.09 3.38 -27.24
N GLU A 73 3.04 2.66 -26.86
CA GLU A 73 1.66 3.02 -27.20
C GLU A 73 0.95 3.68 -26.03
N SER A 74 0.60 4.95 -26.16
CA SER A 74 -0.10 5.71 -25.11
C SER A 74 -1.43 5.07 -24.70
N ASN A 75 -2.15 4.47 -25.63
CA ASN A 75 -3.40 3.78 -25.32
C ASN A 75 -3.20 2.59 -24.38
N ASN A 76 -2.05 1.91 -24.51
CA ASN A 76 -1.71 0.81 -23.61
C ASN A 76 -1.44 1.31 -22.18
N CYS A 77 -0.90 2.51 -22.03
CA CYS A 77 -0.75 3.11 -20.71
C CYS A 77 -2.08 3.23 -19.98
N SER A 78 -3.11 3.72 -20.66
CA SER A 78 -4.46 3.84 -20.07
C SER A 78 -5.03 2.48 -19.69
N THR A 79 -4.82 1.47 -20.52
CA THR A 79 -5.25 0.10 -20.23
C THR A 79 -4.53 -0.48 -19.00
N ILE A 80 -3.22 -0.28 -18.92
CA ILE A 80 -2.39 -0.72 -17.76
C ILE A 80 -2.84 -0.03 -16.47
N ILE A 81 -3.02 1.29 -16.50
CA ILE A 81 -3.46 2.06 -15.35
C ILE A 81 -4.86 1.62 -14.88
N ASN A 82 -5.79 1.41 -15.79
CA ASN A 82 -7.12 0.91 -15.45
C ASN A 82 -7.06 -0.49 -14.85
N GLY A 83 -6.17 -1.34 -15.32
CA GLY A 83 -5.91 -2.65 -14.73
C GLY A 83 -5.40 -2.56 -13.29
N PHE A 84 -4.48 -1.66 -13.02
CA PHE A 84 -3.97 -1.41 -11.67
C PHE A 84 -5.08 -0.89 -10.74
N LEU A 85 -5.89 0.05 -11.20
CA LEU A 85 -7.02 0.57 -10.43
C LEU A 85 -8.04 -0.53 -10.10
N SER A 86 -8.31 -1.42 -11.05
CA SER A 86 -9.21 -2.56 -10.84
C SER A 86 -8.65 -3.59 -9.88
N SER A 87 -7.33 -3.65 -9.74
CA SER A 87 -6.63 -4.56 -8.83
C SER A 87 -6.38 -3.96 -7.44
N ASP A 88 -6.91 -2.78 -7.18
CA ASP A 88 -6.78 -2.08 -5.90
C ASP A 88 -5.31 -1.90 -5.46
N VAL A 89 -4.44 -1.46 -6.37
CA VAL A 89 -3.07 -1.12 -6.01
C VAL A 89 -3.04 0.16 -5.16
N ASP A 90 -2.11 0.21 -4.22
CA ASP A 90 -1.97 1.33 -3.28
C ASP A 90 -1.23 2.51 -3.90
N LEU A 91 -0.33 2.24 -4.83
CA LEU A 91 0.51 3.24 -5.47
C LEU A 91 0.79 2.87 -6.92
N ILE A 92 0.80 3.85 -7.79
CA ILE A 92 1.18 3.70 -9.19
C ILE A 92 2.37 4.61 -9.48
N MET A 93 3.45 4.04 -10.00
CA MET A 93 4.54 4.78 -10.60
C MET A 93 4.38 4.80 -12.11
N ALA A 94 4.26 5.99 -12.67
CA ALA A 94 4.23 6.17 -14.12
C ALA A 94 5.56 6.72 -14.61
N ASN A 95 6.17 6.05 -15.56
CA ASN A 95 7.48 6.39 -16.10
C ASN A 95 7.39 6.55 -17.62
N ALA A 96 7.53 7.79 -18.08
CA ALA A 96 7.50 8.16 -19.48
C ALA A 96 8.40 9.37 -19.74
N THR A 97 8.76 9.61 -20.98
CA THR A 97 9.43 10.81 -21.44
C THR A 97 8.49 11.68 -22.27
#